data_2714d45b72d1f86c7f00f7bf4fa3cd36
#
_entry.id   2714d45b72d1f86c7f00f7bf4fa3cd36
#
_cell.length_a   1.000
_cell.length_b   1.000
_cell.length_c   1.000
_cell.angle_alpha   90.00
_cell.angle_beta   90.00
_cell.angle_gamma   90.00
#
_symmetry.space_group_name_H-M   'P 1'
#
loop_
_entity.id
_entity.type
_entity.pdbx_description
1 polymer ?
#
loop_
_entity_poly.entity_id
_entity_poly.type
_entity_poly.pdbx_seq_one_letter_code
_entity_poly.pdbx_strand_id
1 'polypeptide(L)'
;MALSKESFLPDESDCAETWRRLRWPEGLKCPDCGSQDIQTRQKNHRHCFHRYCCRGCERWFTDTTDTFLEASNVSLSRWVYLIREMDKKRSINDIAKDLDLTYKTVLGMSHKVKEVIYDRREEWLDALTGEVEADDVHVKGGQQGREVSEEENGRTARTRGLSQRGRGSYEGDRPMVV
;
A
#
# COMPACT_ATOMS: atom_id res chain seq x y z
N MET A 1 -8.72 -1.71 -35.11
CA MET A 1 -9.40 -2.25 -33.90
C MET A 1 -8.62 -1.78 -32.69
N ALA A 2 -9.13 -0.80 -31.95
CA ALA A 2 -8.50 -0.41 -30.69
C ALA A 2 -8.81 -1.51 -29.68
N LEU A 3 -7.78 -2.19 -29.20
CA LEU A 3 -7.88 -3.11 -28.06
C LEU A 3 -8.43 -2.30 -26.88
N SER A 4 -9.50 -2.78 -26.24
CA SER A 4 -10.04 -2.12 -25.06
C SER A 4 -8.93 -2.03 -24.02
N LYS A 5 -8.74 -0.85 -23.41
CA LYS A 5 -7.70 -0.61 -22.40
C LYS A 5 -7.73 -1.59 -21.21
N GLU A 6 -8.80 -2.35 -21.08
CA GLU A 6 -9.02 -3.32 -19.98
C GLU A 6 -8.51 -4.74 -20.29
N SER A 7 -8.07 -5.03 -21.54
CA SER A 7 -7.65 -6.40 -21.94
C SER A 7 -6.39 -6.92 -21.24
N PHE A 8 -5.65 -6.06 -20.52
CA PHE A 8 -4.43 -6.44 -19.79
C PHE A 8 -4.67 -6.65 -18.28
N LEU A 9 -5.86 -6.32 -17.78
CA LEU A 9 -6.20 -6.56 -16.38
C LEU A 9 -6.61 -8.03 -16.19
N PRO A 10 -6.23 -8.64 -15.05
CA PRO A 10 -6.72 -9.97 -14.70
C PRO A 10 -8.23 -9.95 -14.45
N ASP A 11 -8.88 -11.11 -14.58
CA ASP A 11 -10.29 -11.25 -14.29
C ASP A 11 -10.59 -10.93 -12.82
N GLU A 12 -11.65 -10.16 -12.58
CA GLU A 12 -12.01 -9.69 -11.23
C GLU A 12 -12.46 -10.83 -10.31
N SER A 13 -13.16 -11.82 -10.86
CA SER A 13 -13.62 -12.99 -10.11
C SER A 13 -12.45 -13.86 -9.67
N ASP A 14 -11.47 -14.07 -10.56
CA ASP A 14 -10.26 -14.86 -10.28
C ASP A 14 -9.39 -14.13 -9.23
N CYS A 15 -9.29 -12.81 -9.32
CA CYS A 15 -8.62 -11.99 -8.31
C CYS A 15 -9.30 -12.12 -6.94
N ALA A 16 -10.64 -12.05 -6.88
CA ALA A 16 -11.39 -12.14 -5.64
C ALA A 16 -11.29 -13.56 -5.03
N GLU A 17 -11.28 -14.61 -5.84
CA GLU A 17 -11.09 -15.97 -5.37
C GLU A 17 -9.69 -16.20 -4.83
N THR A 18 -8.68 -15.70 -5.53
CA THR A 18 -7.29 -15.75 -5.07
C THR A 18 -7.10 -14.99 -3.78
N TRP A 19 -7.70 -13.81 -3.65
CA TRP A 19 -7.70 -13.01 -2.42
C TRP A 19 -8.30 -13.79 -1.24
N ARG A 20 -9.46 -14.44 -1.42
CA ARG A 20 -10.08 -15.27 -0.38
C ARG A 20 -9.18 -16.41 0.08
N ARG A 21 -8.51 -17.11 -0.85
CA ARG A 21 -7.57 -18.19 -0.51
C ARG A 21 -6.36 -17.70 0.28
N LEU A 22 -5.82 -16.53 -0.09
CA LEU A 22 -4.69 -15.94 0.61
C LEU A 22 -5.08 -15.45 2.01
N ARG A 23 -6.28 -14.88 2.13
CA ARG A 23 -6.76 -14.33 3.41
C ARG A 23 -7.14 -15.42 4.42
N TRP A 24 -7.75 -16.46 3.95
CA TRP A 24 -8.24 -17.56 4.78
C TRP A 24 -7.69 -18.92 4.33
N PRO A 25 -6.40 -19.18 4.50
CA PRO A 25 -5.77 -20.43 4.05
C PRO A 25 -6.34 -21.65 4.77
N GLU A 26 -6.78 -21.48 6.01
CA GLU A 26 -7.39 -22.54 6.84
C GLU A 26 -8.93 -22.52 6.83
N GLY A 27 -9.54 -21.75 5.93
CA GLY A 27 -10.98 -21.56 5.86
C GLY A 27 -11.46 -20.27 6.52
N LEU A 28 -12.67 -19.87 6.16
CA LEU A 28 -13.30 -18.62 6.56
C LEU A 28 -13.45 -18.52 8.08
N LYS A 29 -12.92 -17.46 8.68
CA LYS A 29 -13.01 -17.15 10.12
C LYS A 29 -13.54 -15.74 10.33
N CYS A 30 -14.33 -15.52 11.36
CA CYS A 30 -14.75 -14.18 11.76
C CYS A 30 -13.53 -13.37 12.22
N PRO A 31 -13.31 -12.16 11.69
CA PRO A 31 -12.17 -11.33 12.08
C PRO A 31 -12.25 -10.83 13.52
N ASP A 32 -13.42 -10.86 14.14
CA ASP A 32 -13.68 -10.36 15.48
C ASP A 32 -13.56 -11.46 16.55
N CYS A 33 -14.33 -12.52 16.42
CA CYS A 33 -14.40 -13.60 17.44
C CYS A 33 -13.71 -14.90 17.04
N GLY A 34 -13.14 -15.00 15.83
CA GLY A 34 -12.46 -16.19 15.32
C GLY A 34 -13.38 -17.38 14.98
N SER A 35 -14.70 -17.27 15.19
CA SER A 35 -15.66 -18.35 14.91
C SER A 35 -15.67 -18.73 13.43
N GLN A 36 -15.83 -20.02 13.15
CA GLN A 36 -16.03 -20.57 11.81
C GLN A 36 -17.52 -20.74 11.45
N ASP A 37 -18.43 -20.53 12.41
CA ASP A 37 -19.87 -20.57 12.13
C ASP A 37 -20.33 -19.29 11.44
N ILE A 38 -20.10 -19.26 10.12
CA ILE A 38 -20.30 -18.10 9.28
C ILE A 38 -21.32 -18.41 8.20
N GLN A 39 -22.27 -17.52 8.04
CA GLN A 39 -23.24 -17.58 6.96
C GLN A 39 -22.86 -16.61 5.85
N THR A 40 -22.69 -17.11 4.62
CA THR A 40 -22.58 -16.27 3.43
C THR A 40 -23.95 -15.68 3.13
N ARG A 41 -24.10 -14.36 3.25
CA ARG A 41 -25.36 -13.66 3.02
C ARG A 41 -25.52 -13.20 1.59
N GLN A 42 -24.43 -12.79 0.97
CA GLN A 42 -24.45 -12.31 -0.41
C GLN A 42 -23.13 -12.71 -1.09
N LYS A 43 -23.23 -13.37 -2.24
CA LYS A 43 -22.10 -13.62 -3.16
C LYS A 43 -22.03 -12.49 -4.17
N ASN A 44 -20.82 -12.22 -4.64
CA ASN A 44 -20.57 -11.18 -5.67
C ASN A 44 -21.20 -9.83 -5.32
N HIS A 45 -21.05 -9.41 -4.07
CA HIS A 45 -21.52 -8.12 -3.63
C HIS A 45 -20.76 -7.06 -4.42
N ARG A 46 -19.80 -6.43 -4.08
CA ARG A 46 -19.03 -5.42 -4.81
C ARG A 46 -17.70 -6.04 -5.27
N HIS A 47 -17.30 -5.83 -6.52
CA HIS A 47 -16.03 -6.35 -7.05
C HIS A 47 -15.86 -7.87 -6.79
N CYS A 48 -16.91 -8.65 -7.01
CA CYS A 48 -16.93 -10.10 -6.77
C CYS A 48 -16.63 -10.53 -5.32
N PHE A 49 -16.62 -9.60 -4.36
CA PHE A 49 -16.47 -9.92 -2.95
C PHE A 49 -17.76 -10.50 -2.36
N HIS A 50 -17.59 -11.34 -1.36
CA HIS A 50 -18.70 -11.90 -0.61
C HIS A 50 -19.01 -11.09 0.65
N ARG A 51 -20.25 -11.17 1.10
CA ARG A 51 -20.68 -10.59 2.37
C ARG A 51 -21.11 -11.71 3.30
N TYR A 52 -20.65 -11.66 4.52
CA TYR A 52 -20.83 -12.67 5.53
C TYR A 52 -21.48 -12.13 6.79
N CYS A 53 -22.09 -13.04 7.57
CA CYS A 53 -22.57 -12.78 8.90
C CYS A 53 -22.06 -13.90 9.82
N CYS A 54 -21.37 -13.54 10.88
CA CYS A 54 -20.97 -14.48 11.93
C CYS A 54 -22.18 -14.84 12.79
N ARG A 55 -22.42 -16.12 13.05
CA ARG A 55 -23.51 -16.55 13.95
C ARG A 55 -23.11 -16.48 15.43
N GLY A 56 -21.80 -16.45 15.73
CA GLY A 56 -21.32 -16.36 17.11
C GLY A 56 -21.41 -14.96 17.71
N CYS A 57 -21.06 -13.91 16.93
CA CYS A 57 -21.05 -12.52 17.41
C CYS A 57 -21.93 -11.58 16.60
N GLU A 58 -22.68 -12.10 15.62
CA GLU A 58 -23.60 -11.37 14.74
C GLU A 58 -22.92 -10.27 13.88
N ARG A 59 -21.58 -10.19 13.89
CA ARG A 59 -20.84 -9.21 13.07
C ARG A 59 -21.01 -9.51 11.58
N TRP A 60 -21.24 -8.45 10.83
CA TRP A 60 -21.22 -8.46 9.38
C TRP A 60 -19.84 -8.04 8.87
N PHE A 61 -19.34 -8.76 7.87
CA PHE A 61 -18.04 -8.47 7.26
C PHE A 61 -18.01 -8.92 5.80
N THR A 62 -16.98 -8.52 5.10
CA THR A 62 -16.75 -8.84 3.69
C THR A 62 -15.34 -9.43 3.51
N ASP A 63 -15.02 -9.84 2.28
CA ASP A 63 -13.68 -10.27 1.91
C ASP A 63 -12.59 -9.23 2.19
N THR A 64 -12.94 -7.96 2.38
CA THR A 64 -11.99 -6.84 2.56
C THR A 64 -12.02 -6.20 3.94
N THR A 65 -12.97 -6.56 4.81
CA THR A 65 -13.08 -5.99 6.16
C THR A 65 -11.80 -6.18 6.95
N ASP A 66 -11.34 -5.14 7.66
CA ASP A 66 -10.09 -5.11 8.44
C ASP A 66 -8.83 -5.37 7.56
N THR A 67 -8.85 -4.94 6.30
CA THR A 67 -7.69 -4.98 5.40
C THR A 67 -7.46 -3.61 4.76
N PHE A 68 -6.29 -3.42 4.13
CA PHE A 68 -6.00 -2.19 3.39
C PHE A 68 -6.95 -1.93 2.19
N LEU A 69 -7.70 -2.95 1.77
CA LEU A 69 -8.72 -2.87 0.73
C LEU A 69 -10.09 -2.42 1.27
N GLU A 70 -10.24 -2.31 2.58
CA GLU A 70 -11.51 -1.88 3.17
C GLU A 70 -11.92 -0.50 2.64
N ALA A 71 -13.20 -0.33 2.40
CA ALA A 71 -13.79 0.87 1.82
C ALA A 71 -13.21 1.31 0.45
N SER A 72 -12.41 0.48 -0.21
CA SER A 72 -11.94 0.77 -1.56
C SER A 72 -13.07 0.71 -2.58
N ASN A 73 -13.14 1.73 -3.45
CA ASN A 73 -14.03 1.74 -4.61
C ASN A 73 -13.34 1.25 -5.89
N VAL A 74 -12.05 0.93 -5.81
CA VAL A 74 -11.26 0.45 -6.94
C VAL A 74 -11.35 -1.07 -6.99
N SER A 75 -11.50 -1.63 -8.20
CA SER A 75 -11.57 -3.08 -8.41
C SER A 75 -10.29 -3.79 -7.98
N LEU A 76 -10.39 -5.05 -7.57
CA LEU A 76 -9.24 -5.82 -7.11
C LEU A 76 -8.23 -6.07 -8.25
N SER A 77 -8.71 -6.26 -9.48
CA SER A 77 -7.87 -6.39 -10.68
C SER A 77 -6.93 -5.19 -10.87
N ARG A 78 -7.42 -3.96 -10.60
CA ARG A 78 -6.60 -2.73 -10.64
C ARG A 78 -5.59 -2.68 -9.50
N TRP A 79 -5.92 -3.18 -8.33
CA TRP A 79 -4.99 -3.32 -7.21
C TRP A 79 -3.87 -4.31 -7.53
N VAL A 80 -4.22 -5.48 -8.07
CA VAL A 80 -3.24 -6.49 -8.50
C VAL A 80 -2.31 -5.92 -9.57
N TYR A 81 -2.86 -5.19 -10.55
CA TYR A 81 -2.07 -4.52 -11.57
C TYR A 81 -1.10 -3.50 -10.96
N LEU A 82 -1.59 -2.63 -10.07
CA LEU A 82 -0.74 -1.64 -9.38
C LEU A 82 0.43 -2.32 -8.67
N ILE A 83 0.17 -3.34 -7.85
CA ILE A 83 1.20 -4.03 -7.08
C ILE A 83 2.26 -4.63 -8.01
N ARG A 84 1.84 -5.29 -9.08
CA ARG A 84 2.74 -5.87 -10.08
C ARG A 84 3.62 -4.82 -10.77
N GLU A 85 3.05 -3.66 -11.11
CA GLU A 85 3.79 -2.61 -11.80
C GLU A 85 4.68 -1.81 -10.84
N MET A 86 4.32 -1.71 -9.55
CA MET A 86 5.21 -1.18 -8.51
C MET A 86 6.45 -2.05 -8.31
N ASP A 87 6.30 -3.38 -8.32
CA ASP A 87 7.43 -4.32 -8.26
C ASP A 87 8.41 -4.10 -9.42
N LYS A 88 7.90 -3.81 -10.61
CA LYS A 88 8.70 -3.43 -11.79
C LYS A 88 9.27 -2.01 -11.73
N LYS A 89 9.09 -1.27 -10.63
CA LYS A 89 9.55 0.11 -10.42
C LYS A 89 8.99 1.12 -11.45
N ARG A 90 7.80 0.87 -12.01
CA ARG A 90 7.14 1.81 -12.92
C ARG A 90 6.68 3.07 -12.19
N SER A 91 6.63 4.19 -12.91
CA SER A 91 6.16 5.45 -12.35
C SER A 91 4.67 5.42 -12.02
N ILE A 92 4.27 6.07 -10.92
CA ILE A 92 2.85 6.19 -10.52
C ILE A 92 2.03 6.88 -11.62
N ASN A 93 2.63 7.83 -12.35
CA ASN A 93 1.95 8.55 -13.42
C ASN A 93 1.62 7.64 -14.61
N ASP A 94 2.50 6.72 -14.97
CA ASP A 94 2.25 5.79 -16.07
C ASP A 94 1.22 4.73 -15.67
N ILE A 95 1.31 4.22 -14.43
CA ILE A 95 0.30 3.30 -13.89
C ILE A 95 -1.09 3.98 -13.86
N ALA A 96 -1.16 5.25 -13.49
CA ALA A 96 -2.42 6.00 -13.47
C ALA A 96 -3.06 6.10 -14.85
N LYS A 97 -2.25 6.35 -15.88
CA LYS A 97 -2.70 6.38 -17.29
C LYS A 97 -3.23 5.02 -17.75
N ASP A 98 -2.50 3.95 -17.42
CA ASP A 98 -2.90 2.60 -17.79
C ASP A 98 -4.22 2.18 -17.16
N LEU A 99 -4.41 2.52 -15.87
CA LEU A 99 -5.61 2.18 -15.10
C LEU A 99 -6.80 3.10 -15.35
N ASP A 100 -6.62 4.18 -16.11
CA ASP A 100 -7.61 5.25 -16.31
C ASP A 100 -8.10 5.82 -14.96
N LEU A 101 -7.14 6.04 -14.05
CA LEU A 101 -7.36 6.61 -12.72
C LEU A 101 -6.58 7.92 -12.56
N THR A 102 -7.03 8.77 -11.62
CA THR A 102 -6.27 9.98 -11.32
C THR A 102 -4.94 9.63 -10.65
N TYR A 103 -3.89 10.42 -10.91
CA TYR A 103 -2.60 10.29 -10.24
C TYR A 103 -2.75 10.24 -8.71
N LYS A 104 -3.61 11.09 -8.14
CA LYS A 104 -3.87 11.15 -6.70
C LYS A 104 -4.45 9.83 -6.16
N THR A 105 -5.35 9.20 -6.90
CA THR A 105 -5.93 7.90 -6.53
C THR A 105 -4.84 6.83 -6.48
N VAL A 106 -4.06 6.72 -7.55
CA VAL A 106 -3.00 5.69 -7.66
C VAL A 106 -1.88 5.93 -6.65
N LEU A 107 -1.54 7.19 -6.39
CA LEU A 107 -0.59 7.54 -5.33
C LEU A 107 -1.10 7.10 -3.96
N GLY A 108 -2.37 7.38 -3.64
CA GLY A 108 -2.99 6.93 -2.38
C GLY A 108 -3.03 5.40 -2.25
N MET A 109 -3.33 4.70 -3.35
CA MET A 109 -3.25 3.24 -3.37
C MET A 109 -1.83 2.74 -3.11
N SER A 110 -0.82 3.34 -3.74
CA SER A 110 0.59 2.95 -3.55
C SER A 110 1.07 3.19 -2.11
N HIS A 111 0.59 4.26 -1.46
CA HIS A 111 0.90 4.51 -0.05
C HIS A 111 0.32 3.42 0.85
N LYS A 112 -0.93 3.01 0.66
CA LYS A 112 -1.53 1.91 1.42
C LYS A 112 -0.76 0.59 1.26
N VAL A 113 -0.29 0.27 0.05
CA VAL A 113 0.55 -0.93 -0.16
C VAL A 113 1.87 -0.81 0.59
N LYS A 114 2.54 0.34 0.51
CA LYS A 114 3.81 0.58 1.24
C LYS A 114 3.64 0.54 2.75
N GLU A 115 2.53 1.05 3.27
CA GLU A 115 2.19 1.00 4.69
C GLU A 115 2.09 -0.44 5.19
N VAL A 116 1.33 -1.30 4.48
CA VAL A 116 1.25 -2.74 4.82
C VAL A 116 2.61 -3.43 4.77
N ILE A 117 3.45 -3.10 3.79
CA ILE A 117 4.82 -3.64 3.70
C ILE A 117 5.66 -3.17 4.88
N TYR A 118 5.57 -1.89 5.23
CA TYR A 118 6.31 -1.32 6.35
C TYR A 118 5.88 -1.91 7.70
N ASP A 119 4.59 -2.11 7.92
CA ASP A 119 4.06 -2.70 9.16
C ASP A 119 4.55 -4.15 9.37
N ARG A 120 4.83 -4.85 8.27
CA ARG A 120 5.36 -6.22 8.30
C ARG A 120 6.89 -6.32 8.17
N ARG A 121 7.59 -5.19 8.27
CA ARG A 121 9.05 -5.17 8.05
C ARG A 121 9.83 -6.08 9.01
N GLU A 122 9.37 -6.21 10.25
CA GLU A 122 10.03 -7.05 11.25
C GLU A 122 9.98 -8.53 10.88
N GLU A 123 8.83 -9.02 10.37
CA GLU A 123 8.69 -10.39 9.86
C GLU A 123 9.71 -10.71 8.75
N TRP A 124 10.06 -9.71 7.95
CA TRP A 124 11.02 -9.88 6.86
C TRP A 124 12.46 -9.76 7.33
N LEU A 125 12.73 -8.89 8.30
CA LEU A 125 14.05 -8.77 8.91
C LEU A 125 14.43 -10.06 9.61
N ASP A 126 13.51 -10.70 10.29
CA ASP A 126 13.73 -12.00 10.94
C ASP A 126 13.98 -13.14 9.93
N ALA A 127 13.48 -13.00 8.70
CA ALA A 127 13.70 -13.95 7.63
C ALA A 127 15.06 -13.75 6.89
N LEU A 128 15.75 -12.62 7.12
CA LEU A 128 17.07 -12.36 6.54
C LEU A 128 18.11 -13.25 7.24
N THR A 129 18.70 -14.16 6.48
CA THR A 129 19.78 -15.05 6.96
C THR A 129 21.00 -14.89 6.08
N GLY A 130 22.19 -14.88 6.70
CA GLY A 130 23.47 -14.76 5.99
C GLY A 130 24.09 -13.38 6.09
N GLU A 131 24.97 -13.05 5.15
CA GLU A 131 25.67 -11.77 5.09
C GLU A 131 24.75 -10.71 4.46
N VAL A 132 24.51 -9.62 5.19
CA VAL A 132 23.66 -8.51 4.75
C VAL A 132 24.52 -7.27 4.59
N GLU A 133 24.47 -6.65 3.42
CA GLU A 133 25.14 -5.39 3.13
C GLU A 133 24.14 -4.25 3.26
N ALA A 134 24.43 -3.25 4.09
CA ALA A 134 23.61 -2.07 4.28
C ALA A 134 24.34 -0.82 3.76
N ASP A 135 23.64 0.03 3.03
CA ASP A 135 24.16 1.29 2.53
C ASP A 135 23.33 2.47 3.06
N ASP A 136 24.01 3.55 3.39
CA ASP A 136 23.38 4.77 3.90
C ASP A 136 22.90 5.67 2.77
N VAL A 137 21.62 6.07 2.83
CA VAL A 137 21.06 7.02 1.88
C VAL A 137 20.85 8.38 2.53
N HIS A 138 21.57 9.38 2.05
CA HIS A 138 21.38 10.75 2.45
C HIS A 138 20.21 11.38 1.69
N VAL A 139 19.09 11.61 2.36
CA VAL A 139 17.95 12.34 1.79
C VAL A 139 17.99 13.80 2.21
N LYS A 140 17.63 14.68 1.26
CA LYS A 140 17.50 16.09 1.53
C LYS A 140 16.30 16.30 2.46
N GLY A 141 16.56 16.65 3.72
CA GLY A 141 15.54 17.06 4.66
C GLY A 141 14.94 18.41 4.20
N GLY A 142 13.70 18.39 3.74
CA GLY A 142 12.95 19.60 3.39
C GLY A 142 11.79 19.79 4.36
N GLN A 143 11.69 20.96 4.95
CA GLN A 143 10.52 21.38 5.74
C GLN A 143 9.61 22.29 4.91
N GLN A 144 9.26 21.85 3.71
CA GLN A 144 8.43 22.64 2.81
C GLN A 144 7.03 22.85 3.44
N GLY A 145 6.68 24.10 3.69
CA GLY A 145 5.37 24.51 4.22
C GLY A 145 5.21 24.50 5.74
N ARG A 146 6.28 24.30 6.54
CA ARG A 146 6.27 24.55 7.97
C ARG A 146 7.04 25.85 8.31
N GLU A 147 6.41 26.74 9.08
CA GLU A 147 7.13 27.76 9.81
C GLU A 147 7.89 27.06 10.95
N VAL A 148 9.20 27.01 10.83
CA VAL A 148 10.06 26.47 11.90
C VAL A 148 10.51 27.64 12.75
N SER A 149 10.11 27.64 14.02
CA SER A 149 10.70 28.53 15.00
C SER A 149 12.18 28.20 15.18
N GLU A 150 13.04 29.20 15.19
CA GLU A 150 14.50 29.06 15.34
C GLU A 150 14.89 28.30 16.61
N GLU A 151 13.98 28.19 17.59
CA GLU A 151 14.19 27.54 18.87
C GLU A 151 14.19 26.01 18.82
N GLU A 152 13.55 25.38 17.83
CA GLU A 152 13.38 23.93 17.82
C GLU A 152 14.57 23.13 17.27
N ASN A 153 15.42 23.71 16.38
CA ASN A 153 16.53 22.97 15.78
C ASN A 153 17.77 23.81 15.41
N GLY A 154 17.84 25.09 15.72
CA GLY A 154 18.98 25.97 15.40
C GLY A 154 19.29 26.10 13.90
N ARG A 155 18.35 25.77 13.02
CA ARG A 155 18.55 25.78 11.56
C ARG A 155 17.42 26.50 10.87
N THR A 156 17.77 27.45 10.03
CA THR A 156 16.82 28.18 9.17
C THR A 156 16.20 27.23 8.14
N ALA A 157 14.86 27.25 8.02
CA ALA A 157 14.16 26.50 6.99
C ALA A 157 14.63 26.91 5.59
N ARG A 158 15.02 25.94 4.77
CA ARG A 158 15.51 26.21 3.40
C ARG A 158 14.38 26.11 2.41
N THR A 159 14.26 27.11 1.58
CA THR A 159 13.28 27.17 0.50
C THR A 159 13.76 26.47 -0.78
N ARG A 160 15.07 26.40 -1.05
CA ARG A 160 15.65 25.79 -2.26
C ARG A 160 17.08 25.29 -2.05
N GLY A 161 17.40 24.15 -2.67
CA GLY A 161 18.75 23.67 -2.90
C GLY A 161 19.62 23.44 -1.65
N LEU A 162 20.85 23.03 -1.86
CA LEU A 162 21.90 23.00 -0.84
C LEU A 162 22.39 24.42 -0.53
N SER A 163 22.86 24.67 0.70
CA SER A 163 23.45 25.97 1.07
C SER A 163 24.73 26.28 0.27
N GLN A 164 25.45 25.20 -0.07
CA GLN A 164 26.67 25.27 -0.87
C GLN A 164 26.60 24.26 -2.01
N ARG A 165 27.40 24.50 -3.07
CA ARG A 165 27.51 23.57 -4.19
C ARG A 165 28.25 22.32 -3.77
N GLY A 166 27.62 21.13 -3.92
CA GLY A 166 28.21 19.87 -3.55
C GLY A 166 27.20 18.83 -3.06
N ARG A 167 27.68 17.72 -2.50
CA ARG A 167 26.84 16.62 -2.00
C ARG A 167 26.08 16.95 -0.71
N GLY A 168 26.44 18.04 -0.03
CA GLY A 168 25.95 18.36 1.30
C GLY A 168 26.68 17.55 2.39
N SER A 169 26.51 17.93 3.65
CA SER A 169 27.08 17.23 4.79
C SER A 169 25.98 16.68 5.70
N TYR A 170 26.30 15.63 6.44
CA TYR A 170 25.42 15.04 7.46
C TYR A 170 24.92 16.08 8.47
N GLU A 171 25.79 16.98 8.91
CA GLU A 171 25.45 17.99 9.92
C GLU A 171 24.71 19.21 9.33
N GLY A 172 24.87 19.46 8.04
CA GLY A 172 24.35 20.67 7.39
C GLY A 172 23.09 20.49 6.56
N ASP A 173 23.16 19.67 5.53
CA ASP A 173 22.19 19.70 4.44
C ASP A 173 21.38 18.41 4.24
N ARG A 174 21.93 17.27 4.64
CA ARG A 174 21.36 15.95 4.36
C ARG A 174 21.50 15.05 5.59
N PRO A 175 20.55 15.10 6.53
CA PRO A 175 20.56 14.16 7.64
C PRO A 175 20.41 12.72 7.10
N MET A 176 21.09 11.80 7.76
CA MET A 176 20.94 10.37 7.53
C MET A 176 19.53 9.95 7.98
N VAL A 177 18.85 9.15 7.17
CA VAL A 177 17.60 8.48 7.55
C VAL A 177 17.95 7.01 7.71
N VAL A 178 17.90 6.54 8.94
CA VAL A 178 18.09 5.13 9.32
C VAL A 178 16.76 4.41 9.17
#